data_463b1718063f1aed19d55a489766cb49
#
_entry.id   463b1718063f1aed19d55a489766cb49
#
_cell.length_a   1.000
_cell.length_b   1.000
_cell.length_c   1.000
_cell.angle_alpha   90.00
_cell.angle_beta   90.00
_cell.angle_gamma   90.00
#
_symmetry.space_group_name_H-M   'P 1'
#
loop_
_entity.id
_entity.type
_entity.pdbx_description
1 polymer ?
#
loop_
_entity_poly.entity_id
_entity_poly.type
_entity_poly.pdbx_seq_one_letter_code
_entity_poly.pdbx_strand_id
1 'polypeptide(L)'
;MAKRSHPRRGSMAFSPRKRSARHFGHVKSWPETDASEVRVQGFAGWKAGMTHIMARDMNPKSNSAGQEVRIPVTVVEVPKMRVLGVRGYSMTPYGKQAAGEAWIDAEQISEAFPQLFRRLHNNALNSHDSEKHIEALESGDLVEVRIIAATQPHSITG
;
A
#
# COMPACT_ATOMS: atom_id res chain seq x y z
N MET A 1 44.13 -5.93 14.49
CA MET A 1 44.31 -7.39 14.55
C MET A 1 42.97 -8.08 14.38
N ALA A 2 42.88 -9.01 13.45
CA ALA A 2 41.68 -9.85 13.33
C ALA A 2 41.59 -10.78 14.56
N LYS A 3 40.51 -10.71 15.31
CA LYS A 3 40.29 -11.62 16.45
C LYS A 3 40.15 -13.04 15.94
N ARG A 4 40.85 -13.99 16.55
CA ARG A 4 40.91 -15.40 16.17
C ARG A 4 39.54 -16.11 16.25
N SER A 5 38.62 -15.58 17.03
CA SER A 5 37.24 -16.02 17.10
C SER A 5 36.32 -14.84 16.83
N HIS A 6 35.66 -14.85 15.71
CA HIS A 6 34.60 -13.90 15.39
C HIS A 6 33.27 -14.62 15.41
N PRO A 7 32.53 -14.61 16.54
CA PRO A 7 31.27 -15.28 16.61
C PRO A 7 30.32 -14.72 15.56
N ARG A 8 29.57 -15.59 14.92
CA ARG A 8 28.62 -15.20 13.89
C ARG A 8 27.50 -14.35 14.50
N ARG A 9 27.25 -13.19 13.93
CA ARG A 9 26.21 -12.27 14.40
C ARG A 9 24.95 -12.47 13.57
N GLY A 10 23.80 -12.59 14.25
CA GLY A 10 22.51 -12.82 13.64
C GLY A 10 22.19 -14.30 13.37
N SER A 11 20.93 -14.60 13.12
CA SER A 11 20.47 -15.95 12.78
C SER A 11 20.99 -16.38 11.42
N MET A 12 21.41 -17.65 11.32
CA MET A 12 21.81 -18.27 10.05
C MET A 12 20.66 -18.29 9.03
N ALA A 13 19.42 -18.40 9.48
CA ALA A 13 18.23 -18.39 8.62
C ALA A 13 17.99 -17.03 7.93
N PHE A 14 18.57 -15.94 8.49
CA PHE A 14 18.47 -14.60 7.93
C PHE A 14 19.78 -14.08 7.32
N SER A 15 20.73 -14.95 7.10
CA SER A 15 22.01 -14.61 6.46
C SER A 15 22.10 -15.21 5.04
N PRO A 16 22.75 -14.53 4.11
CA PRO A 16 23.31 -13.19 4.17
C PRO A 16 22.23 -12.09 4.21
N ARG A 17 22.48 -11.05 5.00
CA ARG A 17 21.58 -9.88 5.00
C ARG A 17 21.76 -9.11 3.69
N LYS A 18 20.68 -8.88 2.99
CA LYS A 18 20.64 -8.09 1.76
C LYS A 18 19.41 -7.18 1.78
N ARG A 19 19.45 -6.16 0.93
CA ARG A 19 18.28 -5.31 0.71
C ARG A 19 17.13 -6.12 0.13
N SER A 20 15.89 -5.69 0.40
CA SER A 20 14.71 -6.30 -0.21
C SER A 20 14.81 -6.26 -1.74
N ALA A 21 14.35 -7.32 -2.39
CA ALA A 21 14.22 -7.36 -3.85
C ALA A 21 13.10 -6.44 -4.39
N ARG A 22 12.22 -5.96 -3.50
CA ARG A 22 11.11 -5.07 -3.85
C ARG A 22 11.33 -3.69 -3.29
N HIS A 23 10.95 -2.65 -4.04
CA HIS A 23 11.03 -1.26 -3.61
C HIS A 23 10.03 -0.89 -2.53
N PHE A 24 8.90 -1.57 -2.46
CA PHE A 24 7.84 -1.33 -1.49
C PHE A 24 7.54 -2.58 -0.68
N GLY A 25 7.09 -2.39 0.55
CA GLY A 25 6.71 -3.46 1.46
C GLY A 25 5.44 -4.18 0.99
N HIS A 26 5.34 -5.46 1.31
CA HIS A 26 4.12 -6.23 1.12
C HIS A 26 3.45 -6.42 2.47
N VAL A 27 2.23 -5.93 2.60
CA VAL A 27 1.42 -6.12 3.80
C VAL A 27 0.79 -7.50 3.73
N LYS A 28 1.14 -8.37 4.68
CA LYS A 28 0.67 -9.76 4.72
C LYS A 28 -0.67 -9.93 5.44
N SER A 29 -0.94 -9.06 6.40
CA SER A 29 -2.19 -9.06 7.16
C SER A 29 -2.71 -7.63 7.30
N TRP A 30 -3.98 -7.45 7.09
CA TRP A 30 -4.68 -6.19 7.25
C TRP A 30 -5.51 -6.25 8.53
N PRO A 31 -5.68 -5.14 9.27
CA PRO A 31 -6.59 -5.10 10.41
C PRO A 31 -8.02 -5.36 9.96
N GLU A 32 -8.76 -6.08 10.78
CA GLU A 32 -10.20 -6.21 10.60
C GLU A 32 -10.86 -4.87 10.94
N THR A 33 -11.77 -4.44 10.09
CA THR A 33 -12.57 -3.23 10.29
C THR A 33 -14.02 -3.60 10.43
N ASP A 34 -14.74 -2.87 11.30
CA ASP A 34 -16.17 -3.04 11.44
C ASP A 34 -16.86 -2.73 10.10
N ALA A 35 -17.78 -3.59 9.70
CA ALA A 35 -18.52 -3.46 8.44
C ALA A 35 -19.36 -2.18 8.33
N SER A 36 -19.56 -1.46 9.45
CA SER A 36 -20.29 -0.19 9.50
C SER A 36 -19.53 1.00 8.92
N GLU A 37 -18.19 0.92 8.82
CA GLU A 37 -17.37 2.02 8.31
C GLU A 37 -16.53 1.56 7.11
N VAL A 38 -16.74 2.21 5.98
CA VAL A 38 -15.88 2.04 4.81
C VAL A 38 -14.62 2.87 4.98
N ARG A 39 -13.49 2.21 5.21
CA ARG A 39 -12.18 2.86 5.35
C ARG A 39 -11.17 2.32 4.34
N VAL A 40 -10.44 3.24 3.72
CA VAL A 40 -9.28 2.87 2.91
C VAL A 40 -8.14 2.49 3.84
N GLN A 41 -7.69 1.25 3.73
CA GLN A 41 -6.54 0.74 4.49
C GLN A 41 -5.27 0.87 3.66
N GLY A 42 -4.35 1.67 4.17
CA GLY A 42 -3.06 1.91 3.52
C GLY A 42 -3.08 3.02 2.49
N PHE A 43 -1.91 3.61 2.32
CA PHE A 43 -1.68 4.68 1.37
C PHE A 43 -0.24 4.60 0.85
N ALA A 44 0.05 5.25 -0.27
CA ALA A 44 1.39 5.29 -0.85
C ALA A 44 1.99 6.69 -0.69
N GLY A 45 3.26 6.73 -0.26
CA GLY A 45 4.00 7.97 -0.13
C GLY A 45 5.47 7.79 -0.51
N TRP A 46 6.13 8.88 -0.79
CA TRP A 46 7.54 8.94 -1.17
C TRP A 46 8.34 9.65 -0.09
N LYS A 47 9.43 9.02 0.34
CA LYS A 47 10.35 9.61 1.29
C LYS A 47 11.14 10.72 0.62
N ALA A 48 10.86 11.98 0.99
CA ALA A 48 11.59 13.14 0.51
C ALA A 48 12.92 13.32 1.24
N GLY A 49 12.95 13.05 2.56
CA GLY A 49 14.17 13.20 3.34
C GLY A 49 13.97 12.94 4.82
N MET A 50 14.99 13.31 5.59
CA MET A 50 14.94 13.25 7.05
C MET A 50 15.35 14.60 7.63
N THR A 51 14.66 15.01 8.67
CA THR A 51 14.96 16.24 9.42
C THR A 51 14.67 16.02 10.90
N HIS A 52 14.60 17.07 11.66
CA HIS A 52 14.18 17.03 13.06
C HIS A 52 13.15 18.13 13.32
N ILE A 53 12.29 17.89 14.27
CA ILE A 53 11.35 18.86 14.80
C ILE A 53 11.60 19.09 16.28
N MET A 54 11.29 20.29 16.76
CA MET A 54 11.21 20.58 18.18
C MET A 54 9.77 20.34 18.63
N ALA A 55 9.58 19.43 19.57
CA ALA A 55 8.28 19.10 20.10
C ALA A 55 8.33 19.05 21.62
N ARG A 56 7.24 19.42 22.26
CA ARG A 56 7.08 19.31 23.71
C ARG A 56 6.78 17.86 24.09
N ASP A 57 7.58 17.31 25.01
CA ASP A 57 7.35 15.95 25.50
C ASP A 57 6.10 15.91 26.38
N MET A 58 5.06 15.24 25.89
CA MET A 58 3.77 15.09 26.59
C MET A 58 3.69 13.80 27.42
N ASN A 59 4.75 12.98 27.42
CA ASN A 59 4.74 11.72 28.19
C ASN A 59 5.06 12.02 29.67
N PRO A 60 4.09 11.85 30.60
CA PRO A 60 4.29 12.16 32.01
C PRO A 60 5.33 11.28 32.72
N LYS A 61 5.66 10.12 32.12
CA LYS A 61 6.66 9.17 32.65
C LYS A 61 8.07 9.42 32.12
N SER A 62 8.25 10.40 31.26
CA SER A 62 9.56 10.74 30.70
C SER A 62 10.32 11.71 31.63
N ASN A 63 11.66 11.58 31.69
CA ASN A 63 12.50 12.53 32.38
C ASN A 63 12.50 13.93 31.74
N SER A 64 12.05 14.05 30.49
CA SER A 64 11.92 15.29 29.74
C SER A 64 10.48 15.81 29.67
N ALA A 65 9.59 15.30 30.52
CA ALA A 65 8.19 15.68 30.52
C ALA A 65 8.02 17.22 30.62
N GLY A 66 7.28 17.78 29.66
CA GLY A 66 7.02 19.22 29.57
C GLY A 66 8.15 20.06 28.95
N GLN A 67 9.30 19.48 28.65
CA GLN A 67 10.42 20.16 27.99
C GLN A 67 10.33 20.05 26.46
N GLU A 68 11.00 20.96 25.76
CA GLU A 68 11.20 20.85 24.32
C GLU A 68 12.30 19.83 23.99
N VAL A 69 11.94 18.85 23.19
CA VAL A 69 12.84 17.77 22.78
C VAL A 69 13.00 17.79 21.27
N ARG A 70 14.23 17.55 20.82
CA ARG A 70 14.54 17.38 19.40
C ARG A 70 14.22 15.98 18.97
N ILE A 71 13.24 15.83 18.07
CA ILE A 71 12.78 14.54 17.57
C ILE A 71 13.18 14.39 16.09
N PRO A 72 13.95 13.34 15.71
CA PRO A 72 14.21 13.07 14.31
C PRO A 72 12.95 12.56 13.61
N VAL A 73 12.66 13.10 12.44
CA VAL A 73 11.47 12.77 11.65
C VAL A 73 11.84 12.49 10.20
N THR A 74 11.04 11.62 9.57
CA THR A 74 11.10 11.40 8.13
C THR A 74 10.00 12.21 7.46
N VAL A 75 10.38 12.98 6.45
CA VAL A 75 9.42 13.70 5.61
C VAL A 75 8.97 12.78 4.50
N VAL A 76 7.66 12.59 4.41
CA VAL A 76 7.03 11.76 3.39
C VAL A 76 6.03 12.62 2.62
N GLU A 77 6.20 12.66 1.32
CA GLU A 77 5.28 13.34 0.41
C GLU A 77 4.19 12.35 -0.03
N VAL A 78 2.93 12.77 0.10
CA VAL A 78 1.76 11.91 -0.11
C VAL A 78 0.83 12.55 -1.13
N PRO A 79 1.13 12.42 -2.44
CA PRO A 79 0.27 12.93 -3.49
C PRO A 79 -1.05 12.16 -3.57
N LYS A 80 -2.03 12.73 -4.25
CA LYS A 80 -3.33 12.10 -4.48
C LYS A 80 -3.18 10.76 -5.16
N MET A 81 -3.95 9.78 -4.74
CA MET A 81 -4.16 8.54 -5.49
C MET A 81 -5.51 8.57 -6.19
N ARG A 82 -5.56 8.05 -7.40
CA ARG A 82 -6.80 7.91 -8.16
C ARG A 82 -7.26 6.46 -8.13
N VAL A 83 -8.50 6.25 -7.72
CA VAL A 83 -9.12 4.92 -7.78
C VAL A 83 -9.50 4.62 -9.22
N LEU A 84 -9.06 3.48 -9.72
CA LEU A 84 -9.31 3.00 -11.09
C LEU A 84 -10.38 1.91 -11.13
N GLY A 85 -10.57 1.21 -10.03
CA GLY A 85 -11.53 0.13 -9.97
C GLY A 85 -11.62 -0.51 -8.59
N VAL A 86 -12.48 -1.48 -8.50
CA VAL A 86 -12.76 -2.26 -7.30
C VAL A 86 -12.68 -3.73 -7.66
N ARG A 87 -12.11 -4.55 -6.77
CA ARG A 87 -12.03 -6.00 -6.90
C ARG A 87 -12.61 -6.66 -5.67
N GLY A 88 -13.59 -7.54 -5.87
CA GLY A 88 -14.16 -8.37 -4.83
C GLY A 88 -13.47 -9.73 -4.72
N TYR A 89 -13.39 -10.25 -3.51
CA TYR A 89 -12.82 -11.57 -3.21
C TYR A 89 -13.85 -12.42 -2.47
N SER A 90 -14.01 -13.65 -2.93
CA SER A 90 -14.77 -14.69 -2.25
C SER A 90 -13.84 -15.71 -1.60
N MET A 91 -14.35 -16.41 -0.57
CA MET A 91 -13.59 -17.48 0.07
C MET A 91 -13.90 -18.80 -0.62
N THR A 92 -12.85 -19.48 -1.05
CA THR A 92 -12.93 -20.85 -1.58
C THR A 92 -12.17 -21.81 -0.67
N PRO A 93 -12.38 -23.14 -0.78
CA PRO A 93 -11.60 -24.13 -0.02
C PRO A 93 -10.08 -24.01 -0.24
N TYR A 94 -9.66 -23.41 -1.33
CA TYR A 94 -8.24 -23.18 -1.69
C TYR A 94 -7.72 -21.79 -1.31
N GLY A 95 -8.53 -20.97 -0.61
CA GLY A 95 -8.19 -19.62 -0.21
C GLY A 95 -9.02 -18.54 -0.91
N LYS A 96 -8.64 -17.29 -0.72
CA LYS A 96 -9.33 -16.14 -1.32
C LYS A 96 -9.07 -16.08 -2.83
N GLN A 97 -10.14 -16.04 -3.61
CA GLN A 97 -10.10 -15.87 -5.06
C GLN A 97 -10.87 -14.62 -5.47
N ALA A 98 -10.44 -13.98 -6.57
CA ALA A 98 -11.17 -12.83 -7.12
C ALA A 98 -12.50 -13.31 -7.70
N ALA A 99 -13.60 -12.74 -7.21
CA ALA A 99 -14.96 -13.02 -7.67
C ALA A 99 -15.30 -12.15 -8.89
N GLY A 100 -14.93 -10.87 -8.86
CA GLY A 100 -15.19 -9.94 -9.94
C GLY A 100 -14.42 -8.64 -9.79
N GLU A 101 -14.39 -7.85 -10.86
CA GLU A 101 -13.75 -6.55 -10.93
C GLU A 101 -14.65 -5.55 -11.66
N ALA A 102 -14.73 -4.35 -11.12
CA ALA A 102 -15.35 -3.21 -11.81
C ALA A 102 -14.30 -2.11 -12.01
N TRP A 103 -14.16 -1.64 -13.23
CA TRP A 103 -13.19 -0.60 -13.59
C TRP A 103 -13.93 0.67 -14.06
N ILE A 104 -13.30 1.82 -13.89
CA ILE A 104 -13.74 3.07 -14.51
C ILE A 104 -13.54 2.99 -16.03
N ASP A 105 -14.23 3.84 -16.76
CA ASP A 105 -14.18 3.85 -18.22
C ASP A 105 -12.76 3.99 -18.78
N ALA A 106 -12.47 3.23 -19.83
CA ALA A 106 -11.16 3.20 -20.48
C ALA A 106 -10.73 4.59 -20.98
N GLU A 107 -11.66 5.40 -21.45
CA GLU A 107 -11.41 6.77 -21.90
C GLU A 107 -10.90 7.65 -20.76
N GLN A 108 -11.52 7.57 -19.58
CA GLN A 108 -11.09 8.32 -18.39
C GLN A 108 -9.70 7.89 -17.90
N ILE A 109 -9.36 6.61 -18.03
CA ILE A 109 -8.02 6.11 -17.69
C ILE A 109 -7.00 6.60 -18.70
N SER A 110 -7.32 6.58 -20.01
CA SER A 110 -6.41 7.02 -21.07
C SER A 110 -6.08 8.51 -20.99
N GLU A 111 -7.07 9.32 -20.65
CA GLU A 111 -6.91 10.76 -20.48
C GLU A 111 -6.07 11.10 -19.23
N ALA A 112 -6.39 10.47 -18.11
CA ALA A 112 -5.72 10.76 -16.83
C ALA A 112 -4.31 10.15 -16.74
N PHE A 113 -4.09 8.98 -17.33
CA PHE A 113 -2.86 8.20 -17.20
C PHE A 113 -2.44 7.52 -18.52
N PRO A 114 -2.02 8.26 -19.54
CA PRO A 114 -1.73 7.69 -20.87
C PRO A 114 -0.60 6.65 -20.84
N GLN A 115 0.38 6.79 -19.94
CA GLN A 115 1.46 5.80 -19.79
C GLN A 115 1.00 4.53 -19.08
N LEU A 116 0.12 4.66 -18.11
CA LEU A 116 -0.48 3.53 -17.40
C LEU A 116 -1.40 2.75 -18.34
N PHE A 117 -2.23 3.46 -19.11
CA PHE A 117 -3.13 2.88 -20.10
C PHE A 117 -2.40 1.99 -21.13
N ARG A 118 -1.22 2.42 -21.60
CA ARG A 118 -0.39 1.61 -22.50
C ARG A 118 0.14 0.31 -21.86
N ARG A 119 0.24 0.27 -20.53
CA ARG A 119 0.72 -0.90 -19.78
C ARG A 119 -0.43 -1.81 -19.30
N LEU A 120 -1.60 -1.25 -19.12
CA LEU A 120 -2.80 -2.02 -18.84
C LEU A 120 -3.18 -2.73 -20.13
N HIS A 121 -3.00 -4.04 -20.17
CA HIS A 121 -3.36 -4.84 -21.33
C HIS A 121 -4.84 -4.62 -21.65
N ASN A 122 -5.17 -4.50 -22.94
CA ASN A 122 -6.52 -4.31 -23.44
C ASN A 122 -7.55 -5.31 -22.89
N ASN A 123 -7.12 -6.48 -22.43
CA ASN A 123 -8.00 -7.50 -21.86
C ASN A 123 -8.68 -7.07 -20.54
N ALA A 124 -8.06 -6.19 -19.75
CA ALA A 124 -8.67 -5.69 -18.51
C ALA A 124 -9.68 -4.56 -18.77
N LEU A 125 -9.55 -3.86 -19.89
CA LEU A 125 -10.33 -2.67 -20.21
C LEU A 125 -11.39 -2.92 -21.28
N ASN A 126 -11.23 -3.94 -22.12
CA ASN A 126 -12.15 -4.33 -23.19
C ASN A 126 -13.14 -5.39 -22.75
N SER A 127 -13.37 -5.56 -21.46
CA SER A 127 -14.24 -6.63 -20.99
C SER A 127 -15.69 -6.32 -21.34
N HIS A 128 -16.18 -6.95 -22.40
CA HIS A 128 -17.60 -7.25 -22.59
C HIS A 128 -18.19 -7.99 -21.36
N ASP A 129 -17.35 -8.40 -20.45
CA ASP A 129 -17.69 -9.10 -19.22
C ASP A 129 -17.84 -8.17 -18.00
N SER A 130 -17.74 -6.83 -18.19
CA SER A 130 -17.88 -5.88 -17.07
C SER A 130 -19.24 -6.03 -16.35
N GLU A 131 -20.32 -6.25 -17.10
CA GLU A 131 -21.65 -6.48 -16.53
C GLU A 131 -21.69 -7.75 -15.69
N LYS A 132 -21.18 -8.88 -16.20
CA LYS A 132 -21.09 -10.13 -15.46
C LYS A 132 -20.21 -10.03 -14.21
N HIS A 133 -19.13 -9.25 -14.29
CA HIS A 133 -18.27 -8.99 -13.14
C HIS A 133 -18.95 -8.11 -12.10
N ILE A 134 -19.76 -7.15 -12.51
CA ILE A 134 -20.57 -6.32 -11.61
C ILE A 134 -21.66 -7.17 -10.95
N GLU A 135 -22.38 -7.98 -11.72
CA GLU A 135 -23.36 -8.93 -11.18
C GLU A 135 -22.74 -9.90 -10.17
N ALA A 136 -21.52 -10.40 -10.44
CA ALA A 136 -20.78 -11.24 -9.50
C ALA A 136 -20.37 -10.50 -8.23
N LEU A 137 -20.12 -9.18 -8.32
CA LEU A 137 -19.86 -8.33 -7.15
C LEU A 137 -21.13 -8.06 -6.33
N GLU A 138 -22.28 -7.96 -6.98
CA GLU A 138 -23.56 -7.69 -6.32
C GLU A 138 -24.19 -8.96 -5.72
N SER A 139 -24.06 -10.08 -6.40
CA SER A 139 -24.70 -11.36 -6.01
C SER A 139 -23.82 -12.28 -5.19
N GLY A 140 -22.50 -12.02 -5.14
CA GLY A 140 -21.54 -12.90 -4.49
C GLY A 140 -21.40 -12.67 -2.99
N ASP A 141 -21.17 -13.76 -2.24
CA ASP A 141 -20.73 -13.70 -0.84
C ASP A 141 -19.28 -13.18 -0.78
N LEU A 142 -19.14 -11.86 -0.81
CA LEU A 142 -17.83 -11.22 -0.74
C LEU A 142 -17.33 -11.17 0.70
N VAL A 143 -16.12 -11.70 0.91
CA VAL A 143 -15.42 -11.64 2.20
C VAL A 143 -14.57 -10.39 2.31
N GLU A 144 -14.07 -9.89 1.19
CA GLU A 144 -13.14 -8.76 1.15
C GLU A 144 -13.30 -7.98 -0.15
N VAL A 145 -13.22 -6.66 -0.05
CA VAL A 145 -13.20 -5.76 -1.19
C VAL A 145 -11.90 -4.97 -1.18
N ARG A 146 -11.24 -4.89 -2.34
CA ARG A 146 -10.00 -4.11 -2.53
C ARG A 146 -10.19 -3.09 -3.64
N ILE A 147 -9.62 -1.92 -3.43
CA ILE A 147 -9.54 -0.89 -4.46
C ILE A 147 -8.29 -1.09 -5.32
N ILE A 148 -8.44 -0.83 -6.61
CA ILE A 148 -7.34 -0.73 -7.56
C ILE A 148 -7.06 0.76 -7.74
N ALA A 149 -5.91 1.22 -7.29
CA ALA A 149 -5.57 2.64 -7.30
C ALA A 149 -4.26 2.90 -8.03
N ALA A 150 -4.19 4.02 -8.73
CA ALA A 150 -2.97 4.53 -9.35
C ALA A 150 -2.38 5.69 -8.54
N THR A 151 -1.08 5.63 -8.34
CA THR A 151 -0.30 6.72 -7.75
C THR A 151 0.04 7.77 -8.80
N GLN A 152 0.23 9.01 -8.39
CA GLN A 152 0.58 10.15 -9.26
C GLN A 152 1.99 10.69 -8.94
N PRO A 153 3.05 9.96 -9.30
CA PRO A 153 4.42 10.36 -8.96
C PRO A 153 4.86 11.67 -9.63
N HIS A 154 4.22 12.07 -10.71
CA HIS A 154 4.51 13.34 -11.41
C HIS A 154 4.11 14.59 -10.61
N SER A 155 3.30 14.45 -9.58
CA SER A 155 2.92 15.54 -8.67
C SER A 155 3.85 15.70 -7.46
N ILE A 156 4.92 14.91 -7.40
CA ILE A 156 5.96 15.03 -6.37
C ILE A 156 6.88 16.17 -6.72
N THR A 157 7.17 17.02 -5.75
CA THR A 157 7.99 18.25 -5.93
C THR A 157 9.48 18.03 -5.70
N GLY A 158 9.89 16.87 -5.22
CA GLY A 158 11.29 16.52 -4.91
C GLY A 158 12.04 15.77 -5.98
#